data_3964a1384e9208ab63ebb1d9ca40eda7
#
_entry.id   3964a1384e9208ab63ebb1d9ca40eda7
#
_cell.length_a   1.000
_cell.length_b   1.000
_cell.length_c   1.000
_cell.angle_alpha   90.00
_cell.angle_beta   90.00
_cell.angle_gamma   90.00
#
_symmetry.space_group_name_H-M   'P 1'
#
loop_
_entity.id
_entity.type
_entity.pdbx_description
1 polymer ?
#
loop_
_entity_poly.entity_id
_entity_poly.type
_entity_poly.pdbx_seq_one_letter_code
_entity_poly.pdbx_strand_id
1 'polypeptide(L)'
;MQAFRLVVLLFTALAATQAAAADSVAFAGFAYAGDAQQIAARFPVTRQVEAELTASGSAPNKAISRSLAARPPANFSLSSDGMASLKNSEQALATALVVTSETISSERFGRLYKVLANVRGQALVFDFKAMTVLRAYPINVTYLDVLDHPPSEREKRDRVKRLLLGGDKPGLFDRYAQVLSGAKLPSSGTRYLQVSQVNVAPEALAQLPEGLKTGSGVAEGWLADMFGEALLDKAGVPILPFTKGYAIGNAMAMRFADGEVFNLKLPEPDYTIQVDLKGFKRVEYGSSAAGTSYIYAVYSHVKLGEPMSGKQYLDADFKNGEVKAVPVTQSEIDDFPAYADSLRGLFTKLSSSLGGQDSDWLAAASSGDNVSKQVDVTRGVVKSCK
;
A
#
# COMPACT_ATOMS: atom_id res chain seq x y z
N MET A 1 -10.15 -51.26 -67.73
CA MET A 1 -10.15 -51.29 -66.26
C MET A 1 -9.18 -50.19 -65.83
N GLN A 2 -9.67 -48.98 -65.57
CA GLN A 2 -8.88 -47.82 -65.19
C GLN A 2 -9.02 -47.63 -63.68
N ALA A 3 -7.91 -47.65 -62.99
CA ALA A 3 -7.84 -47.42 -61.56
C ALA A 3 -7.78 -45.90 -61.31
N PHE A 4 -8.78 -45.38 -60.64
CA PHE A 4 -8.86 -43.99 -60.18
C PHE A 4 -8.06 -43.85 -58.88
N ARG A 5 -6.93 -43.11 -58.92
CA ARG A 5 -6.17 -42.75 -57.72
C ARG A 5 -6.72 -41.45 -57.18
N LEU A 6 -7.38 -41.51 -56.02
CA LEU A 6 -7.83 -40.39 -55.22
C LEU A 6 -6.63 -39.87 -54.40
N VAL A 7 -6.16 -38.66 -54.76
CA VAL A 7 -5.16 -37.93 -53.95
C VAL A 7 -5.91 -37.08 -52.95
N VAL A 8 -5.89 -37.48 -51.69
CA VAL A 8 -6.38 -36.67 -50.57
C VAL A 8 -5.26 -35.71 -50.15
N LEU A 9 -5.39 -34.46 -50.48
CA LEU A 9 -4.55 -33.35 -49.98
C LEU A 9 -5.00 -32.98 -48.56
N LEU A 10 -4.23 -33.41 -47.58
CA LEU A 10 -4.37 -32.98 -46.19
C LEU A 10 -3.82 -31.56 -46.06
N PHE A 11 -4.70 -30.55 -46.05
CA PHE A 11 -4.37 -29.18 -45.59
C PHE A 11 -4.29 -29.16 -44.09
N THR A 12 -3.10 -29.33 -43.54
CA THR A 12 -2.80 -28.97 -42.15
C THR A 12 -2.75 -27.45 -42.02
N ALA A 13 -3.85 -26.84 -41.61
CA ALA A 13 -3.87 -25.47 -41.18
C ALA A 13 -2.99 -25.32 -39.93
N LEU A 14 -1.76 -24.85 -40.08
CA LEU A 14 -0.95 -24.35 -38.98
C LEU A 14 -1.65 -23.09 -38.46
N ALA A 15 -2.48 -23.23 -37.43
CA ALA A 15 -2.92 -22.12 -36.62
C ALA A 15 -1.69 -21.59 -35.88
N ALA A 16 -0.98 -20.62 -36.49
CA ALA A 16 0.00 -19.81 -35.81
C ALA A 16 -0.77 -19.01 -34.73
N THR A 17 -0.81 -19.53 -33.53
CA THR A 17 -1.15 -18.71 -32.35
C THR A 17 -0.10 -17.62 -32.29
N GLN A 18 -0.44 -16.43 -32.75
CA GLN A 18 0.33 -15.24 -32.41
C GLN A 18 0.24 -15.11 -30.89
N ALA A 19 1.27 -15.61 -30.20
CA ALA A 19 1.49 -15.23 -28.82
C ALA A 19 1.67 -13.70 -28.85
N ALA A 20 0.67 -12.94 -28.41
CA ALA A 20 0.84 -11.52 -28.18
C ALA A 20 2.09 -11.37 -27.33
N ALA A 21 3.08 -10.63 -27.85
CA ALA A 21 4.30 -10.36 -27.10
C ALA A 21 3.88 -9.72 -25.78
N ALA A 22 4.18 -10.38 -24.67
CA ALA A 22 3.88 -9.82 -23.36
C ALA A 22 4.60 -8.48 -23.24
N ASP A 23 3.88 -7.44 -22.79
CA ASP A 23 4.49 -6.12 -22.60
C ASP A 23 5.74 -6.26 -21.73
N SER A 24 6.84 -5.59 -22.15
CA SER A 24 8.07 -5.58 -21.42
C SER A 24 8.09 -4.41 -20.43
N VAL A 25 8.33 -4.70 -19.16
CA VAL A 25 8.40 -3.72 -18.07
C VAL A 25 9.81 -3.73 -17.49
N ALA A 26 10.46 -2.58 -17.39
CA ALA A 26 11.78 -2.49 -16.78
C ALA A 26 11.67 -2.32 -15.26
N PHE A 27 12.57 -2.94 -14.50
CA PHE A 27 12.70 -2.67 -13.08
C PHE A 27 13.52 -1.40 -12.87
N ALA A 28 12.87 -0.32 -12.45
CA ALA A 28 13.49 0.98 -12.21
C ALA A 28 14.30 1.04 -10.91
N GLY A 29 13.90 0.25 -9.89
CA GLY A 29 14.67 0.17 -8.65
C GLY A 29 13.87 0.42 -7.39
N PHE A 30 14.62 0.60 -6.28
CA PHE A 30 14.15 0.93 -4.95
C PHE A 30 14.19 2.44 -4.74
N ALA A 31 13.11 3.02 -4.24
CA ALA A 31 12.95 4.46 -4.09
C ALA A 31 12.21 4.83 -2.80
N TYR A 32 12.24 6.12 -2.48
CA TYR A 32 11.47 6.73 -1.37
C TYR A 32 10.52 7.78 -1.92
N ALA A 33 9.31 7.82 -1.38
CA ALA A 33 8.31 8.83 -1.70
C ALA A 33 8.60 10.15 -0.98
N GLY A 34 8.48 11.27 -1.69
CA GLY A 34 8.55 12.61 -1.15
C GLY A 34 9.79 13.40 -1.52
N ASP A 35 9.90 14.59 -0.92
CA ASP A 35 11.01 15.51 -1.14
C ASP A 35 12.34 14.88 -0.70
N ALA A 36 13.34 14.95 -1.56
CA ALA A 36 14.69 14.43 -1.31
C ALA A 36 15.32 14.96 -0.01
N GLN A 37 15.01 16.21 0.39
CA GLN A 37 15.52 16.83 1.61
C GLN A 37 14.91 16.23 2.89
N GLN A 38 13.70 15.70 2.81
CA GLN A 38 12.97 15.16 3.95
C GLN A 38 13.15 13.63 4.15
N ILE A 39 13.71 12.94 3.16
CA ILE A 39 13.81 11.48 3.17
C ILE A 39 14.57 10.95 4.40
N ALA A 40 15.68 11.59 4.79
CA ALA A 40 16.46 11.15 5.95
C ALA A 40 15.68 11.26 7.27
N ALA A 41 14.84 12.29 7.41
CA ALA A 41 13.99 12.49 8.59
C ALA A 41 12.77 11.55 8.60
N ARG A 42 12.23 11.23 7.43
CA ARG A 42 11.03 10.38 7.29
C ARG A 42 11.33 8.88 7.36
N PHE A 43 12.53 8.48 6.92
CA PHE A 43 12.94 7.07 6.85
C PHE A 43 14.30 6.84 7.52
N PRO A 44 14.47 7.25 8.80
CA PRO A 44 15.78 7.27 9.44
C PRO A 44 16.41 5.88 9.53
N VAL A 45 15.63 4.85 9.84
CA VAL A 45 16.14 3.48 10.02
C VAL A 45 16.25 2.75 8.69
N THR A 46 15.25 2.87 7.81
CA THR A 46 15.30 2.26 6.46
C THR A 46 16.50 2.78 5.66
N ARG A 47 16.84 4.07 5.77
CA ARG A 47 18.04 4.66 5.12
C ARG A 47 19.34 4.09 5.66
N GLN A 48 19.42 3.84 6.97
CA GLN A 48 20.60 3.19 7.57
C GLN A 48 20.75 1.75 7.07
N VAL A 49 19.63 1.01 7.00
CA VAL A 49 19.63 -0.36 6.47
C VAL A 49 20.02 -0.39 4.99
N GLU A 50 19.53 0.53 4.17
CA GLU A 50 19.92 0.66 2.77
C GLU A 50 21.43 0.88 2.63
N ALA A 51 22.01 1.80 3.40
CA ALA A 51 23.45 2.06 3.41
C ALA A 51 24.26 0.82 3.82
N GLU A 52 23.80 0.09 4.85
CA GLU A 52 24.43 -1.16 5.29
C GLU A 52 24.38 -2.24 4.22
N LEU A 53 23.22 -2.43 3.57
CA LEU A 53 23.06 -3.39 2.48
C LEU A 53 23.95 -3.04 1.28
N THR A 54 24.05 -1.78 0.96
CA THR A 54 24.91 -1.29 -0.14
C THR A 54 26.38 -1.55 0.16
N ALA A 55 26.83 -1.22 1.38
CA ALA A 55 28.20 -1.45 1.83
C ALA A 55 28.58 -2.94 1.85
N SER A 56 27.61 -3.83 2.12
CA SER A 56 27.82 -5.29 2.11
C SER A 56 27.73 -5.92 0.71
N GLY A 57 27.57 -5.14 -0.36
CA GLY A 57 27.40 -5.64 -1.73
C GLY A 57 26.02 -6.26 -2.02
N SER A 58 25.07 -6.10 -1.11
CA SER A 58 23.67 -6.58 -1.21
C SER A 58 22.68 -5.44 -1.38
N ALA A 59 23.03 -4.43 -2.18
CA ALA A 59 22.18 -3.26 -2.41
C ALA A 59 20.70 -3.63 -2.65
N PRO A 60 19.74 -2.81 -2.22
CA PRO A 60 18.31 -3.11 -2.31
C PRO A 60 17.87 -3.58 -3.70
N ASN A 61 18.31 -2.93 -4.77
CA ASN A 61 17.96 -3.33 -6.14
C ASN A 61 18.36 -4.78 -6.45
N LYS A 62 19.55 -5.22 -6.00
CA LYS A 62 20.02 -6.60 -6.19
C LYS A 62 19.18 -7.61 -5.40
N ALA A 63 18.75 -7.24 -4.19
CA ALA A 63 17.89 -8.10 -3.38
C ALA A 63 16.49 -8.21 -3.99
N ILE A 64 15.91 -7.09 -4.43
CA ILE A 64 14.60 -7.05 -5.10
C ILE A 64 14.62 -7.86 -6.40
N SER A 65 15.68 -7.72 -7.23
CA SER A 65 15.81 -8.49 -8.47
C SER A 65 15.82 -10.00 -8.21
N ARG A 66 16.40 -10.45 -7.09
CA ARG A 66 16.33 -11.87 -6.69
C ARG A 66 14.90 -12.31 -6.33
N SER A 67 14.15 -11.50 -5.58
CA SER A 67 12.75 -11.79 -5.24
C SER A 67 11.87 -11.81 -6.52
N LEU A 68 12.10 -10.90 -7.47
CA LEU A 68 11.41 -10.87 -8.75
C LEU A 68 11.74 -12.09 -9.63
N ALA A 69 12.99 -12.52 -9.67
CA ALA A 69 13.41 -13.72 -10.40
C ALA A 69 12.79 -14.99 -9.80
N ALA A 70 12.65 -15.06 -8.47
CA ALA A 70 12.01 -16.18 -7.78
C ALA A 70 10.49 -16.21 -7.99
N ARG A 71 9.87 -15.06 -8.29
CA ARG A 71 8.42 -14.93 -8.51
C ARG A 71 8.14 -13.94 -9.65
N PRO A 72 8.33 -14.37 -10.90
CA PRO A 72 8.14 -13.51 -12.06
C PRO A 72 6.65 -13.13 -12.25
N PRO A 73 6.36 -11.96 -12.82
CA PRO A 73 5.01 -11.58 -13.21
C PRO A 73 4.39 -12.55 -14.22
N ALA A 74 3.08 -12.81 -14.09
CA ALA A 74 2.35 -13.70 -14.98
C ALA A 74 1.82 -12.98 -16.24
N ASN A 75 1.59 -11.67 -16.15
CA ASN A 75 0.87 -10.90 -17.17
C ASN A 75 1.77 -9.99 -18.02
N PHE A 76 3.05 -9.89 -17.70
CA PHE A 76 4.07 -9.12 -18.45
C PHE A 76 5.45 -9.69 -18.20
N SER A 77 6.43 -9.35 -19.05
CA SER A 77 7.82 -9.73 -18.87
C SER A 77 8.60 -8.62 -18.16
N LEU A 78 9.58 -9.01 -17.31
CA LEU A 78 10.52 -8.05 -16.73
C LEU A 78 11.79 -7.99 -17.57
N SER A 79 12.18 -6.77 -18.00
CA SER A 79 13.48 -6.56 -18.64
C SER A 79 14.60 -6.59 -17.60
N SER A 80 15.66 -7.31 -17.89
CA SER A 80 16.87 -7.37 -17.07
C SER A 80 17.77 -6.13 -17.24
N ASP A 81 17.57 -5.35 -18.30
CA ASP A 81 18.47 -4.26 -18.70
C ASP A 81 18.22 -2.95 -17.94
N GLY A 82 17.26 -2.98 -17.00
CA GLY A 82 16.92 -1.84 -16.15
C GLY A 82 16.46 -0.61 -16.94
N MET A 83 16.62 0.56 -16.33
CA MET A 83 16.21 1.85 -16.93
C MET A 83 16.95 2.21 -18.23
N ALA A 84 18.15 1.67 -18.44
CA ALA A 84 18.95 1.98 -19.63
C ALA A 84 18.28 1.51 -20.93
N SER A 85 17.54 0.38 -20.89
CA SER A 85 16.82 -0.17 -22.03
C SER A 85 15.64 0.71 -22.46
N LEU A 86 15.07 1.50 -21.54
CA LEU A 86 13.87 2.31 -21.79
C LEU A 86 14.13 3.52 -22.67
N LYS A 87 15.37 4.03 -22.71
CA LYS A 87 15.71 5.25 -23.45
C LYS A 87 15.47 5.12 -24.97
N ASN A 88 15.61 3.90 -25.50
CA ASN A 88 15.50 3.60 -26.94
C ASN A 88 14.25 2.78 -27.33
N SER A 89 13.36 2.46 -26.38
CA SER A 89 12.16 1.67 -26.62
C SER A 89 10.97 2.55 -27.02
N GLU A 90 10.06 2.07 -27.87
CA GLU A 90 8.81 2.78 -28.19
C GLU A 90 7.85 2.76 -27.02
N GLN A 91 7.77 1.65 -26.28
CA GLN A 91 7.04 1.53 -25.00
C GLN A 91 8.05 1.47 -23.87
N ALA A 92 7.92 2.35 -22.92
CA ALA A 92 8.86 2.50 -21.81
C ALA A 92 8.12 2.30 -20.46
N LEU A 93 7.54 1.11 -20.28
CA LEU A 93 6.92 0.75 -19.02
C LEU A 93 7.98 0.40 -17.98
N ALA A 94 7.82 0.93 -16.79
CA ALA A 94 8.71 0.68 -15.68
C ALA A 94 7.94 0.34 -14.40
N THR A 95 8.61 -0.37 -13.49
CA THR A 95 8.10 -0.64 -12.15
C THR A 95 9.16 -0.31 -11.10
N ALA A 96 8.74 0.26 -9.97
CA ALA A 96 9.60 0.59 -8.85
C ALA A 96 8.95 0.18 -7.52
N LEU A 97 9.77 -0.21 -6.54
CA LEU A 97 9.35 -0.31 -5.15
C LEU A 97 9.64 1.00 -4.44
N VAL A 98 8.59 1.70 -4.02
CA VAL A 98 8.67 3.00 -3.36
C VAL A 98 8.28 2.87 -1.90
N VAL A 99 9.17 3.18 -0.96
CA VAL A 99 8.85 3.24 0.48
C VAL A 99 8.10 4.55 0.76
N THR A 100 6.96 4.46 1.43
CA THR A 100 6.06 5.60 1.71
C THR A 100 6.01 5.99 3.17
N SER A 101 6.19 5.03 4.10
CA SER A 101 6.29 5.34 5.53
C SER A 101 7.09 4.29 6.30
N GLU A 102 7.66 4.74 7.42
CA GLU A 102 8.33 3.94 8.43
C GLU A 102 7.81 4.36 9.80
N THR A 103 7.40 3.39 10.64
CA THR A 103 7.02 3.64 12.03
C THR A 103 7.60 2.58 12.95
N ILE A 104 8.18 3.00 14.08
CA ILE A 104 8.67 2.11 15.12
C ILE A 104 8.12 2.62 16.44
N SER A 105 7.44 1.74 17.19
CA SER A 105 6.92 2.03 18.53
C SER A 105 7.39 0.99 19.54
N SER A 106 7.39 1.38 20.81
CA SER A 106 7.78 0.51 21.92
C SER A 106 6.83 0.71 23.11
N GLU A 107 6.35 -0.38 23.68
CA GLU A 107 5.54 -0.42 24.90
C GLU A 107 6.27 -1.22 25.98
N ARG A 108 6.16 -0.82 27.25
CA ARG A 108 6.80 -1.51 28.37
C ARG A 108 5.77 -2.28 29.22
N PHE A 109 6.04 -3.55 29.44
CA PHE A 109 5.27 -4.45 30.30
C PHE A 109 6.15 -4.97 31.43
N GLY A 110 6.12 -4.34 32.57
CA GLY A 110 7.01 -4.70 33.66
C GLY A 110 8.48 -4.59 33.25
N ARG A 111 9.16 -5.73 33.05
CA ARG A 111 10.56 -5.78 32.59
C ARG A 111 10.71 -5.98 31.09
N LEU A 112 9.60 -6.27 30.39
CA LEU A 112 9.60 -6.56 28.95
C LEU A 112 9.24 -5.32 28.14
N TYR A 113 9.78 -5.25 26.93
CA TYR A 113 9.49 -4.21 25.94
C TYR A 113 8.93 -4.86 24.67
N LYS A 114 7.70 -4.52 24.33
CA LYS A 114 7.09 -4.88 23.05
C LYS A 114 7.52 -3.84 22.02
N VAL A 115 8.14 -4.28 20.95
CA VAL A 115 8.58 -3.42 19.84
C VAL A 115 7.79 -3.74 18.60
N LEU A 116 7.15 -2.73 18.04
CA LEU A 116 6.43 -2.82 16.76
C LEU A 116 7.16 -1.98 15.73
N ALA A 117 7.63 -2.62 14.66
CA ALA A 117 8.19 -1.94 13.49
C ALA A 117 7.28 -2.19 12.28
N ASN A 118 7.01 -1.13 11.51
CA ASN A 118 6.19 -1.19 10.32
C ASN A 118 6.84 -0.39 9.19
N VAL A 119 6.89 -0.97 7.99
CA VAL A 119 7.34 -0.29 6.77
C VAL A 119 6.26 -0.46 5.72
N ARG A 120 5.83 0.65 5.13
CA ARG A 120 4.89 0.69 4.02
C ARG A 120 5.60 1.08 2.74
N GLY A 121 5.13 0.55 1.64
CA GLY A 121 5.59 0.91 0.31
C GLY A 121 4.50 0.72 -0.72
N GLN A 122 4.85 1.03 -1.95
CA GLN A 122 4.00 0.83 -3.11
C GLN A 122 4.79 0.18 -4.23
N ALA A 123 4.21 -0.83 -4.89
CA ALA A 123 4.68 -1.26 -6.19
C ALA A 123 4.06 -0.33 -7.23
N LEU A 124 4.86 0.54 -7.82
CA LEU A 124 4.42 1.44 -8.88
C LEU A 124 4.67 0.82 -10.24
N VAL A 125 3.71 0.99 -11.16
CA VAL A 125 3.88 0.79 -12.58
C VAL A 125 3.65 2.13 -13.26
N PHE A 126 4.59 2.57 -14.10
CA PHE A 126 4.55 3.88 -14.73
C PHE A 126 5.12 3.87 -16.14
N ASP A 127 4.66 4.81 -16.95
CA ASP A 127 5.25 5.10 -18.26
C ASP A 127 6.44 6.06 -18.04
N PHE A 128 7.63 5.57 -18.36
CA PHE A 128 8.87 6.32 -18.19
C PHE A 128 9.03 7.48 -19.17
N LYS A 129 8.47 7.38 -20.40
CA LYS A 129 8.54 8.46 -21.40
C LYS A 129 7.55 9.57 -21.09
N ALA A 130 6.33 9.20 -20.77
CA ALA A 130 5.29 10.15 -20.38
C ALA A 130 5.49 10.66 -18.93
N MET A 131 6.38 10.01 -18.15
CA MET A 131 6.56 10.26 -16.72
C MET A 131 5.23 10.22 -15.98
N THR A 132 4.42 9.19 -16.25
CA THR A 132 3.05 9.10 -15.74
C THR A 132 2.83 7.78 -15.01
N VAL A 133 2.28 7.84 -13.80
CA VAL A 133 1.88 6.66 -13.02
C VAL A 133 0.69 6.00 -13.70
N LEU A 134 0.74 4.70 -13.87
CA LEU A 134 -0.33 3.89 -14.46
C LEU A 134 -1.08 3.08 -13.40
N ARG A 135 -0.36 2.52 -12.42
CA ARG A 135 -0.91 1.71 -11.32
C ARG A 135 -0.04 1.83 -10.08
N ALA A 136 -0.68 1.77 -8.93
CA ALA A 136 0.01 1.62 -7.66
C ALA A 136 -0.65 0.50 -6.83
N TYR A 137 0.19 -0.31 -6.22
CA TYR A 137 -0.22 -1.41 -5.36
C TYR A 137 0.41 -1.20 -3.98
N PRO A 138 -0.34 -0.69 -3.00
CA PRO A 138 0.16 -0.50 -1.64
C PRO A 138 0.57 -1.83 -0.99
N ILE A 139 1.67 -1.80 -0.26
CA ILE A 139 2.27 -2.95 0.42
C ILE A 139 2.61 -2.55 1.85
N ASN A 140 2.38 -3.46 2.79
CA ASN A 140 2.71 -3.27 4.19
C ASN A 140 3.41 -4.49 4.77
N VAL A 141 4.44 -4.27 5.57
CA VAL A 141 5.12 -5.29 6.36
C VAL A 141 5.27 -4.82 7.80
N THR A 142 4.97 -5.72 8.73
CA THR A 142 5.00 -5.43 10.17
C THR A 142 5.77 -6.51 10.91
N TYR A 143 6.62 -6.10 11.83
CA TYR A 143 7.37 -6.96 12.74
C TYR A 143 7.05 -6.60 14.19
N LEU A 144 6.67 -7.60 14.96
CA LEU A 144 6.41 -7.50 16.39
C LEU A 144 7.43 -8.36 17.12
N ASP A 145 8.08 -7.79 18.12
CA ASP A 145 9.04 -8.46 18.97
C ASP A 145 8.87 -8.09 20.44
N VAL A 146 9.43 -8.92 21.32
CA VAL A 146 9.44 -8.69 22.76
C VAL A 146 10.86 -8.85 23.28
N LEU A 147 11.36 -7.81 23.97
CA LEU A 147 12.71 -7.74 24.54
C LEU A 147 12.63 -7.66 26.07
N ASP A 148 13.68 -8.06 26.74
CA ASP A 148 13.85 -7.92 28.19
C ASP A 148 14.57 -6.61 28.58
N HIS A 149 14.87 -5.76 27.59
CA HIS A 149 15.54 -4.46 27.73
C HIS A 149 14.98 -3.45 26.73
N PRO A 150 15.21 -2.13 26.90
CA PRO A 150 14.82 -1.13 25.92
C PRO A 150 15.47 -1.39 24.55
N PRO A 151 14.73 -1.25 23.43
CA PRO A 151 15.27 -1.51 22.09
C PRO A 151 16.41 -0.53 21.78
N SER A 152 17.59 -1.04 21.47
CA SER A 152 18.72 -0.27 20.97
C SER A 152 18.52 0.11 19.50
N GLU A 153 19.23 1.14 19.02
CA GLU A 153 19.20 1.54 17.61
C GLU A 153 19.65 0.42 16.65
N ARG A 154 20.60 -0.43 17.08
CA ARG A 154 21.01 -1.62 16.33
C ARG A 154 19.85 -2.60 16.17
N GLU A 155 19.14 -2.88 17.24
CA GLU A 155 18.01 -3.82 17.23
C GLU A 155 16.84 -3.29 16.38
N LYS A 156 16.58 -1.99 16.41
CA LYS A 156 15.61 -1.35 15.51
C LYS A 156 16.02 -1.55 14.04
N ARG A 157 17.30 -1.32 13.70
CA ARG A 157 17.82 -1.59 12.36
C ARG A 157 17.67 -3.04 11.94
N ASP A 158 18.03 -3.99 12.82
CA ASP A 158 17.93 -5.42 12.53
C ASP A 158 16.49 -5.83 12.22
N ARG A 159 15.50 -5.24 12.90
CA ARG A 159 14.07 -5.47 12.63
C ARG A 159 13.63 -4.88 11.31
N VAL A 160 14.01 -3.64 11.02
CA VAL A 160 13.73 -3.02 9.71
C VAL A 160 14.42 -3.79 8.58
N LYS A 161 15.65 -4.27 8.80
CA LYS A 161 16.34 -5.13 7.83
C LYS A 161 15.56 -6.42 7.54
N ARG A 162 15.00 -7.07 8.57
CA ARG A 162 14.10 -8.22 8.40
C ARG A 162 12.81 -7.84 7.68
N LEU A 163 12.24 -6.67 7.95
CA LEU A 163 11.06 -6.18 7.24
C LEU A 163 11.33 -5.97 5.75
N LEU A 164 12.53 -5.54 5.37
CA LEU A 164 12.89 -5.36 3.96
C LEU A 164 13.19 -6.70 3.27
N LEU A 165 14.09 -7.49 3.86
CA LEU A 165 14.63 -8.71 3.24
C LEU A 165 13.77 -9.96 3.43
N GLY A 166 12.94 -9.98 4.48
CA GLY A 166 12.25 -11.19 4.92
C GLY A 166 13.07 -12.06 5.85
N GLY A 167 12.53 -13.22 6.15
CA GLY A 167 13.06 -14.25 7.02
C GLY A 167 12.04 -15.37 7.11
N ASP A 168 11.52 -15.68 8.30
CA ASP A 168 10.42 -16.65 8.50
C ASP A 168 9.11 -16.20 7.81
N LYS A 169 8.99 -14.90 7.54
CA LYS A 169 7.88 -14.30 6.80
C LYS A 169 8.42 -13.48 5.63
N PRO A 170 7.64 -13.34 4.54
CA PRO A 170 8.00 -12.49 3.40
C PRO A 170 8.26 -11.05 3.83
N GLY A 171 9.40 -10.48 3.40
CA GLY A 171 9.73 -9.08 3.57
C GLY A 171 9.07 -8.18 2.52
N LEU A 172 9.38 -6.90 2.58
CA LEU A 172 8.85 -5.91 1.63
C LEU A 172 9.24 -6.24 0.18
N PHE A 173 10.46 -6.74 -0.02
CA PHE A 173 10.96 -7.11 -1.36
C PHE A 173 10.23 -8.33 -1.92
N ASP A 174 9.93 -9.32 -1.08
CA ASP A 174 9.15 -10.49 -1.48
C ASP A 174 7.67 -10.15 -1.73
N ARG A 175 7.12 -9.25 -0.90
CA ARG A 175 5.75 -8.74 -1.08
C ARG A 175 5.61 -7.95 -2.38
N TYR A 176 6.62 -7.16 -2.73
CA TYR A 176 6.68 -6.47 -4.01
C TYR A 176 6.61 -7.46 -5.18
N ALA A 177 7.46 -8.49 -5.18
CA ALA A 177 7.43 -9.54 -6.20
C ALA A 177 6.09 -10.29 -6.21
N GLN A 178 5.51 -10.59 -5.03
CA GLN A 178 4.21 -11.23 -4.89
C GLN A 178 3.08 -10.40 -5.52
N VAL A 179 3.05 -9.11 -5.27
CA VAL A 179 2.03 -8.21 -5.84
C VAL A 179 2.19 -8.13 -7.36
N LEU A 180 3.42 -7.94 -7.85
CA LEU A 180 3.68 -7.88 -9.29
C LEU A 180 3.38 -9.20 -10.01
N SER A 181 3.52 -10.35 -9.34
CA SER A 181 3.21 -11.64 -9.96
C SER A 181 1.76 -11.78 -10.43
N GLY A 182 0.82 -11.09 -9.77
CA GLY A 182 -0.60 -11.06 -10.15
C GLY A 182 -1.03 -9.74 -10.80
N ALA A 183 -0.15 -8.73 -10.87
CA ALA A 183 -0.49 -7.41 -11.37
C ALA A 183 -0.88 -7.45 -12.85
N LYS A 184 -1.83 -6.61 -13.23
CA LYS A 184 -2.23 -6.39 -14.62
C LYS A 184 -1.85 -4.99 -15.04
N LEU A 185 -1.32 -4.85 -16.25
CA LEU A 185 -1.10 -3.55 -16.85
C LEU A 185 -2.44 -2.92 -17.23
N PRO A 186 -2.57 -1.58 -17.17
CA PRO A 186 -3.79 -0.92 -17.60
C PRO A 186 -4.02 -1.14 -19.10
N SER A 187 -5.27 -1.35 -19.48
CA SER A 187 -5.71 -1.40 -20.87
C SER A 187 -6.49 -0.14 -21.22
N SER A 188 -6.81 0.05 -22.51
CA SER A 188 -7.71 1.11 -22.95
C SER A 188 -9.06 0.99 -22.23
N GLY A 189 -9.53 2.10 -21.64
CA GLY A 189 -10.78 2.12 -20.86
C GLY A 189 -10.64 1.75 -19.38
N THR A 190 -9.42 1.48 -18.90
CA THR A 190 -9.16 1.35 -17.44
C THR A 190 -9.58 2.63 -16.71
N ARG A 191 -10.37 2.47 -15.66
CA ARG A 191 -10.78 3.57 -14.79
C ARG A 191 -9.89 3.69 -13.58
N TYR A 192 -9.63 4.93 -13.18
CA TYR A 192 -8.73 5.25 -12.06
C TYR A 192 -9.51 5.64 -10.82
N LEU A 193 -9.16 5.03 -9.70
CA LEU A 193 -9.64 5.37 -8.37
C LEU A 193 -8.48 5.96 -7.57
N GLN A 194 -8.73 7.03 -6.83
CA GLN A 194 -7.73 7.69 -5.99
C GLN A 194 -8.33 8.07 -4.63
N VAL A 195 -7.56 7.88 -3.56
CA VAL A 195 -7.80 8.66 -2.35
C VAL A 195 -7.24 10.06 -2.61
N SER A 196 -8.10 11.01 -2.95
CA SER A 196 -7.71 12.34 -3.42
C SER A 196 -7.61 13.37 -2.30
N GLN A 197 -8.35 13.15 -1.22
CA GLN A 197 -8.36 14.04 -0.06
C GLN A 197 -8.37 13.23 1.23
N VAL A 198 -7.50 13.63 2.15
CA VAL A 198 -7.49 13.12 3.52
C VAL A 198 -7.38 14.31 4.46
N ASN A 199 -8.25 14.35 5.45
CA ASN A 199 -8.20 15.32 6.54
C ASN A 199 -8.02 14.56 7.86
N VAL A 200 -7.10 15.02 8.68
CA VAL A 200 -6.86 14.48 10.02
C VAL A 200 -7.20 15.57 11.02
N ALA A 201 -8.23 15.34 11.84
CA ALA A 201 -8.62 16.30 12.87
C ALA A 201 -7.47 16.52 13.87
N PRO A 202 -7.31 17.72 14.45
CA PRO A 202 -6.21 18.03 15.37
C PRO A 202 -6.11 17.04 16.53
N GLU A 203 -7.23 16.62 17.11
CA GLU A 203 -7.29 15.65 18.19
C GLU A 203 -6.84 14.24 17.75
N ALA A 204 -7.10 13.84 16.51
CA ALA A 204 -6.59 12.60 15.94
C ALA A 204 -5.09 12.70 15.67
N LEU A 205 -4.65 13.82 15.10
CA LEU A 205 -3.24 14.07 14.82
C LEU A 205 -2.39 14.04 16.11
N ALA A 206 -2.90 14.54 17.21
CA ALA A 206 -2.23 14.53 18.52
C ALA A 206 -1.90 13.10 18.99
N GLN A 207 -2.70 12.09 18.61
CA GLN A 207 -2.53 10.69 18.99
C GLN A 207 -1.57 9.91 18.06
N LEU A 208 -1.12 10.51 16.96
CA LEU A 208 -0.17 9.87 16.06
C LEU A 208 1.26 10.02 16.58
N PRO A 209 2.17 9.08 16.24
CA PRO A 209 3.58 9.20 16.60
C PRO A 209 4.25 10.36 15.87
N GLU A 210 5.34 10.88 16.44
CA GLU A 210 6.06 12.05 15.88
C GLU A 210 6.49 11.83 14.43
N GLY A 211 6.90 10.63 14.03
CA GLY A 211 7.27 10.30 12.67
C GLY A 211 6.16 10.56 11.63
N LEU A 212 4.89 10.51 12.05
CA LEU A 212 3.74 10.84 11.19
C LEU A 212 3.35 12.33 11.24
N LYS A 213 3.96 13.13 12.12
CA LYS A 213 3.72 14.57 12.27
C LYS A 213 4.80 15.44 11.62
N THR A 214 5.88 14.85 11.10
CA THR A 214 7.11 15.53 10.67
C THR A 214 6.98 16.40 9.43
N GLY A 215 5.82 16.46 8.78
CA GLY A 215 5.63 17.27 7.59
C GLY A 215 4.19 17.30 7.10
N SER A 216 3.89 18.29 6.26
CA SER A 216 2.57 18.38 5.63
C SER A 216 2.29 17.15 4.78
N GLY A 217 1.15 16.50 4.99
CA GLY A 217 0.69 15.37 4.21
C GLY A 217 1.25 14.01 4.61
N VAL A 218 2.12 13.91 5.64
CA VAL A 218 2.70 12.61 6.06
C VAL A 218 1.64 11.74 6.71
N ALA A 219 0.88 12.28 7.66
CA ALA A 219 -0.23 11.57 8.29
C ALA A 219 -1.33 11.22 7.28
N GLU A 220 -1.65 12.15 6.40
CA GLU A 220 -2.66 11.98 5.36
C GLU A 220 -2.23 10.89 4.36
N GLY A 221 -0.97 10.87 3.94
CA GLY A 221 -0.41 9.84 3.06
C GLY A 221 -0.42 8.45 3.70
N TRP A 222 -0.05 8.36 4.99
CA TRP A 222 -0.13 7.12 5.76
C TRP A 222 -1.56 6.56 5.82
N LEU A 223 -2.55 7.45 6.00
CA LEU A 223 -3.98 7.09 6.04
C LEU A 223 -4.47 6.61 4.66
N ALA A 224 -4.13 7.35 3.60
CA ALA A 224 -4.46 7.01 2.23
C ALA A 224 -3.88 5.66 1.81
N ASP A 225 -2.62 5.40 2.13
CA ASP A 225 -1.95 4.12 1.87
C ASP A 225 -2.61 2.97 2.62
N MET A 226 -3.03 3.18 3.88
CA MET A 226 -3.73 2.16 4.65
C MET A 226 -5.09 1.80 4.04
N PHE A 227 -5.83 2.80 3.56
CA PHE A 227 -7.10 2.55 2.88
C PHE A 227 -6.89 1.88 1.53
N GLY A 228 -5.91 2.33 0.74
CA GLY A 228 -5.56 1.72 -0.54
C GLY A 228 -5.12 0.27 -0.42
N GLU A 229 -4.34 -0.06 0.62
CA GLU A 229 -3.96 -1.44 0.95
C GLU A 229 -5.20 -2.30 1.22
N ALA A 230 -6.14 -1.80 2.01
CA ALA A 230 -7.38 -2.52 2.32
C ALA A 230 -8.24 -2.73 1.06
N LEU A 231 -8.34 -1.73 0.17
CA LEU A 231 -9.06 -1.84 -1.11
C LEU A 231 -8.41 -2.88 -2.03
N LEU A 232 -7.09 -2.86 -2.15
CA LEU A 232 -6.36 -3.84 -2.94
C LEU A 232 -6.57 -5.26 -2.39
N ASP A 233 -6.42 -5.44 -1.07
CA ASP A 233 -6.49 -6.75 -0.43
C ASP A 233 -7.92 -7.33 -0.44
N LYS A 234 -8.95 -6.52 -0.19
CA LYS A 234 -10.34 -6.97 -0.04
C LYS A 234 -11.17 -6.83 -1.30
N ALA A 235 -10.96 -5.78 -2.08
CA ALA A 235 -11.71 -5.52 -3.30
C ALA A 235 -10.91 -5.84 -4.58
N GLY A 236 -9.60 -6.07 -4.50
CA GLY A 236 -8.73 -6.34 -5.65
C GLY A 236 -8.57 -5.13 -6.58
N VAL A 237 -8.66 -3.91 -6.04
CA VAL A 237 -8.61 -2.65 -6.81
C VAL A 237 -7.32 -1.91 -6.49
N PRO A 238 -6.42 -1.77 -7.48
CA PRO A 238 -5.28 -0.87 -7.35
C PRO A 238 -5.76 0.58 -7.43
N ILE A 239 -5.08 1.47 -6.69
CA ILE A 239 -5.42 2.90 -6.65
C ILE A 239 -4.25 3.75 -7.14
N LEU A 240 -4.54 4.99 -7.54
CA LEU A 240 -3.49 5.99 -7.76
C LEU A 240 -2.90 6.42 -6.41
N PRO A 241 -1.59 6.75 -6.36
CA PRO A 241 -0.97 7.27 -5.17
C PRO A 241 -1.64 8.54 -4.64
N PHE A 242 -1.64 8.71 -3.32
CA PHE A 242 -2.03 9.97 -2.70
C PHE A 242 -0.96 11.04 -2.93
N THR A 243 -1.34 12.28 -3.24
CA THR A 243 -0.39 13.31 -3.71
C THR A 243 -0.04 14.38 -2.68
N LYS A 244 -0.88 14.59 -1.66
CA LYS A 244 -0.61 15.63 -0.66
C LYS A 244 0.63 15.27 0.17
N GLY A 245 1.61 16.17 0.19
CA GLY A 245 2.86 15.98 0.92
C GLY A 245 3.94 15.19 0.17
N TYR A 246 3.60 14.58 -0.97
CA TYR A 246 4.55 13.86 -1.84
C TYR A 246 4.70 14.50 -3.21
N ALA A 247 3.87 15.49 -3.53
CA ALA A 247 3.78 16.02 -4.87
C ALA A 247 3.57 17.53 -4.87
N ILE A 248 4.09 18.15 -5.90
CA ILE A 248 3.76 19.53 -6.29
C ILE A 248 2.76 19.43 -7.45
N GLY A 249 1.50 19.80 -7.21
CA GLY A 249 0.43 19.61 -8.19
C GLY A 249 0.04 18.12 -8.33
N ASN A 250 -0.17 17.66 -9.58
CA ASN A 250 -0.51 16.26 -9.90
C ASN A 250 0.75 15.42 -10.18
N ALA A 251 1.86 15.66 -9.49
CA ALA A 251 3.10 14.92 -9.68
C ALA A 251 3.60 14.31 -8.36
N MET A 252 4.05 13.07 -8.40
CA MET A 252 4.66 12.36 -7.28
C MET A 252 6.19 12.40 -7.40
N ALA A 253 6.87 12.95 -6.40
CA ALA A 253 8.33 12.90 -6.34
C ALA A 253 8.81 11.56 -5.77
N MET A 254 9.81 10.96 -6.39
CA MET A 254 10.50 9.75 -5.92
C MET A 254 12.01 9.97 -6.00
N ARG A 255 12.72 9.55 -4.95
CA ARG A 255 14.19 9.49 -4.97
C ARG A 255 14.63 8.04 -4.94
N PHE A 256 15.36 7.63 -5.96
CA PHE A 256 15.96 6.30 -6.07
C PHE A 256 17.21 6.16 -5.19
N ALA A 257 17.56 4.91 -4.90
CA ALA A 257 18.72 4.56 -4.08
C ALA A 257 20.07 5.04 -4.70
N ASP A 258 20.14 5.17 -6.03
CA ASP A 258 21.29 5.72 -6.76
C ASP A 258 21.37 7.26 -6.73
N GLY A 259 20.36 7.92 -6.16
CA GLY A 259 20.28 9.36 -6.01
C GLY A 259 19.48 10.09 -7.09
N GLU A 260 19.05 9.41 -8.16
CA GLU A 260 18.18 10.00 -9.19
C GLU A 260 16.81 10.39 -8.58
N VAL A 261 16.25 11.50 -9.06
CA VAL A 261 14.93 12.00 -8.63
C VAL A 261 14.04 12.07 -9.84
N PHE A 262 12.87 11.42 -9.75
CA PHE A 262 11.83 11.47 -10.77
C PHE A 262 10.56 12.11 -10.21
N ASN A 263 9.92 12.92 -11.06
CA ASN A 263 8.61 13.48 -10.78
C ASN A 263 7.61 12.84 -11.74
N LEU A 264 6.80 11.92 -11.23
CA LEU A 264 5.79 11.22 -12.01
C LEU A 264 4.47 11.96 -11.94
N LYS A 265 3.88 12.24 -13.10
CA LYS A 265 2.52 12.77 -13.21
C LYS A 265 1.51 11.70 -12.78
N LEU A 266 0.40 12.12 -12.20
CA LEU A 266 -0.73 11.25 -11.94
C LEU A 266 -1.83 11.56 -12.98
N PRO A 267 -2.44 10.53 -13.57
CA PRO A 267 -3.62 10.76 -14.41
C PRO A 267 -4.77 11.30 -13.56
N GLU A 268 -5.70 11.98 -14.19
CA GLU A 268 -6.94 12.41 -13.54
C GLU A 268 -7.76 11.18 -13.14
N PRO A 269 -8.18 11.06 -11.87
CA PRO A 269 -8.98 9.93 -11.44
C PRO A 269 -10.42 10.02 -11.94
N ASP A 270 -10.97 8.91 -12.41
CA ASP A 270 -12.41 8.82 -12.73
C ASP A 270 -13.25 8.89 -11.46
N TYR A 271 -12.74 8.31 -10.37
CA TYR A 271 -13.41 8.29 -9.07
C TYR A 271 -12.44 8.70 -7.96
N THR A 272 -12.97 9.46 -7.01
CA THR A 272 -12.22 9.94 -5.85
C THR A 272 -12.81 9.46 -4.55
N ILE A 273 -11.93 9.17 -3.61
CA ILE A 273 -12.26 8.90 -2.21
C ILE A 273 -11.73 10.05 -1.38
N GLN A 274 -12.58 10.57 -0.49
CA GLN A 274 -12.20 11.50 0.57
C GLN A 274 -12.35 10.80 1.91
N VAL A 275 -11.38 10.99 2.79
CA VAL A 275 -11.35 10.37 4.13
C VAL A 275 -11.08 11.45 5.16
N ASP A 276 -12.02 11.64 6.08
CA ASP A 276 -11.84 12.53 7.22
C ASP A 276 -11.68 11.67 8.48
N LEU A 277 -10.49 11.59 9.03
CA LEU A 277 -10.25 10.98 10.34
C LEU A 277 -10.68 11.97 11.43
N LYS A 278 -11.83 11.74 12.01
CA LYS A 278 -12.46 12.63 13.02
C LYS A 278 -11.81 12.51 14.39
N GLY A 279 -11.38 11.29 14.78
CA GLY A 279 -10.75 11.12 16.08
C GLY A 279 -10.58 9.67 16.49
N PHE A 280 -9.83 9.53 17.57
CA PHE A 280 -9.67 8.28 18.31
C PHE A 280 -10.24 8.44 19.72
N LYS A 281 -10.70 7.34 20.29
CA LYS A 281 -11.20 7.34 21.68
C LYS A 281 -10.83 6.03 22.37
N ARG A 282 -10.25 6.15 23.57
CA ARG A 282 -10.04 5.03 24.49
C ARG A 282 -11.13 5.06 25.54
N VAL A 283 -11.85 3.96 25.70
CA VAL A 283 -12.93 3.80 26.68
C VAL A 283 -12.65 2.57 27.51
N GLU A 284 -12.69 2.71 28.84
CA GLU A 284 -12.60 1.55 29.72
C GLU A 284 -13.83 0.66 29.51
N TYR A 285 -13.57 -0.61 29.24
CA TYR A 285 -14.60 -1.63 29.02
C TYR A 285 -14.82 -2.52 30.21
N GLY A 286 -13.78 -2.77 30.99
CA GLY A 286 -13.83 -3.54 32.22
C GLY A 286 -12.48 -3.59 32.92
N SER A 287 -12.49 -3.81 34.21
CA SER A 287 -11.29 -3.87 35.05
C SER A 287 -11.33 -5.10 35.97
N SER A 288 -10.15 -5.67 36.24
CA SER A 288 -9.96 -6.80 37.13
C SER A 288 -8.62 -6.69 37.84
N ALA A 289 -8.33 -7.60 38.78
CA ALA A 289 -7.02 -7.67 39.43
C ALA A 289 -5.86 -7.97 38.45
N ALA A 290 -6.13 -8.52 37.26
CA ALA A 290 -5.13 -8.83 36.26
C ALA A 290 -4.83 -7.64 35.32
N GLY A 291 -5.73 -6.68 35.21
CA GLY A 291 -5.59 -5.52 34.32
C GLY A 291 -6.90 -4.90 33.92
N THR A 292 -6.81 -3.91 33.05
CA THR A 292 -7.96 -3.16 32.51
C THR A 292 -8.09 -3.40 31.01
N SER A 293 -9.29 -3.68 30.55
CA SER A 293 -9.62 -3.78 29.13
C SER A 293 -10.16 -2.46 28.63
N TYR A 294 -9.63 -1.98 27.51
CA TYR A 294 -10.08 -0.77 26.85
C TYR A 294 -10.59 -1.06 25.45
N ILE A 295 -11.62 -0.35 25.02
CA ILE A 295 -12.01 -0.25 23.62
C ILE A 295 -11.26 0.93 23.03
N TYR A 296 -10.47 0.66 21.98
CA TYR A 296 -9.81 1.67 21.16
C TYR A 296 -10.67 1.91 19.93
N ALA A 297 -11.38 3.01 19.92
CA ALA A 297 -12.33 3.35 18.87
C ALA A 297 -11.75 4.39 17.91
N VAL A 298 -12.13 4.26 16.63
CA VAL A 298 -11.85 5.22 15.56
C VAL A 298 -13.15 5.70 14.95
N TYR A 299 -13.17 6.96 14.55
CA TYR A 299 -14.28 7.62 13.87
C TYR A 299 -13.76 8.27 12.59
N SER A 300 -14.37 7.92 11.47
CA SER A 300 -13.97 8.45 10.16
C SER A 300 -15.21 8.72 9.31
N HIS A 301 -15.15 9.78 8.51
CA HIS A 301 -16.12 10.05 7.46
C HIS A 301 -15.51 9.68 6.11
N VAL A 302 -16.25 9.02 5.25
CA VAL A 302 -15.77 8.59 3.94
C VAL A 302 -16.78 8.98 2.87
N LYS A 303 -16.26 9.67 1.83
CA LYS A 303 -17.00 9.97 0.60
C LYS A 303 -16.35 9.29 -0.58
N LEU A 304 -17.17 8.82 -1.51
CA LEU A 304 -16.72 8.35 -2.83
C LEU A 304 -17.62 8.97 -3.90
N GLY A 305 -17.00 9.60 -4.88
CA GLY A 305 -17.72 10.30 -5.95
C GLY A 305 -16.98 10.30 -7.27
N GLU A 306 -17.66 10.77 -8.29
CA GLU A 306 -17.16 10.99 -9.65
C GLU A 306 -16.98 12.50 -9.88
N PRO A 307 -15.73 13.00 -9.95
CA PRO A 307 -15.46 14.44 -10.03
C PRO A 307 -16.10 15.10 -11.24
N MET A 308 -16.09 14.46 -12.42
CA MET A 308 -16.62 15.03 -13.65
C MET A 308 -18.11 15.29 -13.61
N SER A 309 -18.90 14.38 -13.03
CA SER A 309 -20.36 14.52 -12.95
C SER A 309 -20.83 15.13 -11.63
N GLY A 310 -19.97 15.22 -10.64
CA GLY A 310 -20.31 15.61 -9.27
C GLY A 310 -21.15 14.56 -8.53
N LYS A 311 -21.34 13.38 -9.10
CA LYS A 311 -22.17 12.32 -8.51
C LYS A 311 -21.49 11.72 -7.29
N GLN A 312 -22.19 11.68 -6.15
CA GLN A 312 -21.79 10.99 -4.95
C GLN A 312 -22.39 9.58 -4.92
N TYR A 313 -21.56 8.60 -4.61
CA TYR A 313 -21.95 7.19 -4.47
C TYR A 313 -21.95 6.75 -3.02
N LEU A 314 -21.02 7.29 -2.21
CA LEU A 314 -20.92 7.05 -0.77
C LEU A 314 -20.66 8.39 -0.07
N ASP A 315 -21.39 8.64 1.02
CA ASP A 315 -21.23 9.78 1.91
C ASP A 315 -21.76 9.38 3.29
N ALA A 316 -20.87 8.91 4.18
CA ALA A 316 -21.27 8.35 5.47
C ALA A 316 -20.16 8.41 6.52
N ASP A 317 -20.58 8.41 7.78
CA ASP A 317 -19.71 8.22 8.92
C ASP A 317 -19.57 6.73 9.25
N PHE A 318 -18.35 6.35 9.65
CA PHE A 318 -18.02 4.98 10.07
C PHE A 318 -17.24 5.00 11.38
N LYS A 319 -17.45 3.95 12.17
CA LYS A 319 -16.68 3.70 13.40
C LYS A 319 -16.26 2.25 13.49
N ASN A 320 -15.14 2.01 14.16
CA ASN A 320 -14.70 0.68 14.55
C ASN A 320 -14.05 0.74 15.92
N GLY A 321 -14.03 -0.36 16.64
CA GLY A 321 -13.37 -0.46 17.93
C GLY A 321 -12.75 -1.82 18.12
N GLU A 322 -11.53 -1.82 18.66
CA GLU A 322 -10.77 -3.02 19.02
C GLU A 322 -10.55 -3.05 20.53
N VAL A 323 -10.71 -4.23 21.14
CA VAL A 323 -10.48 -4.40 22.58
C VAL A 323 -9.02 -4.75 22.81
N LYS A 324 -8.34 -3.96 23.66
CA LYS A 324 -7.00 -4.25 24.15
C LYS A 324 -7.02 -4.40 25.66
N ALA A 325 -6.52 -5.53 26.16
CA ALA A 325 -6.26 -5.72 27.57
C ALA A 325 -4.90 -5.11 27.93
N VAL A 326 -4.88 -4.28 28.97
CA VAL A 326 -3.69 -3.66 29.53
C VAL A 326 -3.42 -4.31 30.88
N PRO A 327 -2.44 -5.20 31.02
CA PRO A 327 -2.10 -5.85 32.31
C PRO A 327 -1.65 -4.83 33.34
N VAL A 328 -1.87 -5.12 34.63
CA VAL A 328 -1.39 -4.25 35.74
C VAL A 328 0.14 -4.05 35.71
N THR A 329 0.89 -4.97 35.09
CA THR A 329 2.33 -4.88 34.93
C THR A 329 2.78 -3.97 33.79
N GLN A 330 1.86 -3.48 32.97
CA GLN A 330 2.18 -2.56 31.85
C GLN A 330 2.36 -1.14 32.41
N SER A 331 3.59 -0.68 32.48
CA SER A 331 3.96 0.64 33.03
C SER A 331 4.00 1.75 31.99
N GLU A 332 4.19 1.41 30.72
CA GLU A 332 4.16 2.36 29.60
C GLU A 332 3.18 1.86 28.56
N ILE A 333 2.22 2.71 28.20
CA ILE A 333 1.18 2.40 27.23
C ILE A 333 1.39 3.33 26.04
N ASP A 334 1.67 2.74 24.88
CA ASP A 334 1.55 3.42 23.60
C ASP A 334 0.19 3.06 22.99
N ASP A 335 -0.73 4.01 22.99
CA ASP A 335 -2.08 3.80 22.46
C ASP A 335 -2.11 3.74 20.92
N PHE A 336 -1.08 4.28 20.24
CA PHE A 336 -1.05 4.36 18.78
C PHE A 336 -1.19 3.01 18.06
N PRO A 337 -0.49 1.92 18.44
CA PRO A 337 -0.69 0.62 17.80
C PRO A 337 -2.14 0.13 17.86
N ALA A 338 -2.84 0.34 18.98
CA ALA A 338 -4.23 -0.06 19.13
C ALA A 338 -5.18 0.81 18.30
N TYR A 339 -4.92 2.11 18.20
CA TYR A 339 -5.65 3.01 17.31
C TYR A 339 -5.40 2.67 15.84
N ALA A 340 -4.17 2.39 15.45
CA ALA A 340 -3.81 1.98 14.09
C ALA A 340 -4.48 0.66 13.69
N ASP A 341 -4.59 -0.31 14.61
CA ASP A 341 -5.29 -1.57 14.39
C ASP A 341 -6.81 -1.35 14.24
N SER A 342 -7.40 -0.50 15.08
CA SER A 342 -8.81 -0.13 14.96
C SER A 342 -9.12 0.55 13.63
N LEU A 343 -8.26 1.47 13.17
CA LEU A 343 -8.38 2.14 11.88
C LEU A 343 -8.21 1.15 10.71
N ARG A 344 -7.21 0.28 10.78
CA ARG A 344 -7.03 -0.79 9.79
C ARG A 344 -8.25 -1.71 9.73
N GLY A 345 -8.79 -2.07 10.88
CA GLY A 345 -10.04 -2.85 11.00
C GLY A 345 -11.21 -2.16 10.29
N LEU A 346 -11.37 -0.84 10.49
CA LEU A 346 -12.40 -0.05 9.81
C LEU A 346 -12.26 -0.12 8.29
N PHE A 347 -11.07 0.18 7.78
CA PHE A 347 -10.83 0.19 6.34
C PHE A 347 -10.93 -1.21 5.72
N THR A 348 -10.51 -2.25 6.45
CA THR A 348 -10.66 -3.65 6.02
C THR A 348 -12.14 -4.02 5.89
N LYS A 349 -12.98 -3.71 6.88
CA LYS A 349 -14.42 -3.98 6.85
C LYS A 349 -15.11 -3.22 5.72
N LEU A 350 -14.83 -1.92 5.58
CA LEU A 350 -15.41 -1.11 4.52
C LEU A 350 -14.98 -1.61 3.13
N SER A 351 -13.70 -1.89 2.93
CA SER A 351 -13.17 -2.42 1.67
C SER A 351 -13.73 -3.81 1.35
N SER A 352 -13.96 -4.67 2.35
CA SER A 352 -14.64 -5.96 2.17
C SER A 352 -16.07 -5.78 1.69
N SER A 353 -16.82 -4.84 2.29
CA SER A 353 -18.19 -4.52 1.85
C SER A 353 -18.21 -3.95 0.44
N LEU A 354 -17.27 -3.06 0.08
CA LEU A 354 -17.10 -2.53 -1.27
C LEU A 354 -16.67 -3.61 -2.28
N GLY A 355 -15.95 -4.63 -1.82
CA GLY A 355 -15.59 -5.82 -2.59
C GLY A 355 -16.74 -6.82 -2.80
N GLY A 356 -17.89 -6.58 -2.18
CA GLY A 356 -19.08 -7.46 -2.25
C GLY A 356 -19.10 -8.56 -1.20
N GLN A 357 -18.26 -8.45 -0.15
CA GLN A 357 -18.24 -9.35 1.00
C GLN A 357 -19.16 -8.83 2.11
N ASP A 358 -18.97 -9.32 3.34
CA ASP A 358 -19.78 -8.99 4.54
C ASP A 358 -20.08 -7.48 4.71
N SER A 359 -21.35 -7.16 4.93
CA SER A 359 -21.87 -5.81 5.15
C SER A 359 -22.75 -5.68 6.40
N ASP A 360 -22.93 -6.74 7.18
CA ASP A 360 -23.84 -6.76 8.32
C ASP A 360 -23.41 -5.77 9.42
N TRP A 361 -22.11 -5.51 9.53
CA TRP A 361 -21.55 -4.56 10.47
C TRP A 361 -21.97 -3.10 10.20
N LEU A 362 -22.37 -2.76 8.96
CA LEU A 362 -22.74 -1.39 8.57
C LEU A 362 -23.86 -0.82 9.41
N ALA A 363 -24.90 -1.64 9.72
CA ALA A 363 -26.04 -1.21 10.50
C ALA A 363 -25.66 -0.68 11.90
N ALA A 364 -24.65 -1.28 12.53
CA ALA A 364 -24.20 -0.92 13.87
C ALA A 364 -23.06 0.12 13.90
N ALA A 365 -22.32 0.25 12.81
CA ALA A 365 -21.04 0.96 12.76
C ALA A 365 -21.00 2.09 11.73
N SER A 366 -22.10 2.39 11.06
CA SER A 366 -22.18 3.54 10.16
C SER A 366 -23.36 4.45 10.52
N SER A 367 -23.28 5.69 10.08
CA SER A 367 -24.38 6.68 10.15
C SER A 367 -24.38 7.53 8.89
N GLY A 368 -25.58 7.78 8.39
CA GLY A 368 -25.88 8.48 7.13
C GLY A 368 -27.15 7.91 6.51
N ASP A 369 -27.59 8.50 5.42
CA ASP A 369 -28.82 8.10 4.74
C ASP A 369 -28.61 6.84 3.90
N ASN A 370 -29.34 5.75 4.23
CA ASN A 370 -29.34 4.51 3.45
C ASN A 370 -27.92 3.96 3.11
N VAL A 371 -27.01 3.93 4.09
CA VAL A 371 -25.58 3.58 3.88
C VAL A 371 -25.42 2.23 3.18
N SER A 372 -26.21 1.22 3.53
CA SER A 372 -26.14 -0.10 2.86
C SER A 372 -26.41 0.01 1.36
N LYS A 373 -27.43 0.79 0.94
CA LYS A 373 -27.73 1.02 -0.47
C LYS A 373 -26.61 1.82 -1.17
N GLN A 374 -26.02 2.81 -0.49
CA GLN A 374 -24.86 3.55 -1.02
C GLN A 374 -23.68 2.61 -1.26
N VAL A 375 -23.37 1.72 -0.30
CA VAL A 375 -22.32 0.70 -0.44
C VAL A 375 -22.59 -0.23 -1.63
N ASP A 376 -23.83 -0.71 -1.79
CA ASP A 376 -24.22 -1.58 -2.90
C ASP A 376 -23.99 -0.91 -4.28
N VAL A 377 -24.37 0.35 -4.42
CA VAL A 377 -24.13 1.12 -5.65
C VAL A 377 -22.61 1.33 -5.86
N THR A 378 -21.88 1.64 -4.81
CA THR A 378 -20.43 1.89 -4.84
C THR A 378 -19.64 0.63 -5.26
N ARG A 379 -20.12 -0.59 -4.96
CA ARG A 379 -19.53 -1.85 -5.44
C ARG A 379 -19.37 -1.87 -6.97
N GLY A 380 -20.38 -1.35 -7.70
CA GLY A 380 -20.30 -1.26 -9.17
C GLY A 380 -19.16 -0.35 -9.64
N VAL A 381 -18.97 0.79 -8.96
CA VAL A 381 -17.90 1.74 -9.22
C VAL A 381 -16.54 1.10 -8.95
N VAL A 382 -16.35 0.53 -7.76
CA VAL A 382 -15.09 -0.12 -7.34
C VAL A 382 -14.72 -1.26 -8.28
N LYS A 383 -15.71 -2.06 -8.72
CA LYS A 383 -15.51 -3.14 -9.68
C LYS A 383 -15.03 -2.66 -11.04
N SER A 384 -15.45 -1.47 -11.49
CA SER A 384 -15.04 -0.90 -12.78
C SER A 384 -13.57 -0.42 -12.80
N CYS A 385 -12.91 -0.33 -11.64
CA CYS A 385 -11.51 0.10 -11.49
C CYS A 385 -10.52 -1.07 -11.38
N LYS A 386 -10.95 -2.32 -11.56
CA LYS A 386 -10.09 -3.52 -11.47
C LYS A 386 -9.14 -3.69 -12.64
#